data_73579638a598049eee1098e08ef7732c
#
_entry.id   73579638a598049eee1098e08ef7732c
#
_cell.length_a   1.000
_cell.length_b   1.000
_cell.length_c   1.000
_cell.angle_alpha   90.00
_cell.angle_beta   90.00
_cell.angle_gamma   90.00
#
_symmetry.space_group_name_H-M   'P 1'
#
loop_
_entity.id
_entity.type
_entity.pdbx_description
1 polymer ?
#
loop_
_entity_poly.entity_id
_entity_poly.type
_entity_poly.pdbx_seq_one_letter_code
_entity_poly.pdbx_strand_id
1 'polypeptide(L)'
;MKKTLFRGLLGAALTILVCLPAASRGKGPKKTCEFTDADFRTEKILEALPIRATFLDEVSWDIPHQNWGVKEWDADFKAMKQMGINTVVLIRAGLGSWIAAPFDCLLRTGKVKYPPVDLVEMFLALSDKYGMDFWFGTYDSCYHWHVGEYEKEIELNMQLIDEVWAKYGHHKSFRGWYLSQEISRRTKNMSRIYAEVGRHAKAVSGGLKTMISPYIHGVKTDQVMAGDKALSVEEHRREWNEILGNVAGAVDILAFQDGQVDYHELYDYLVVNKALADKYGMECWTNIESFDRDMPIRFLPIKWEKLLLKLDAARRAGMQNVITFEFSHFMSPNSAYPQAGHLYDRYCDYFKIDNPYRKR
;
A
#
# COMPACT_ATOMS: atom_id res chain seq x y z
N MET A 1 -56.10 24.76 -18.17
CA MET A 1 -56.83 24.69 -19.49
C MET A 1 -55.98 23.87 -20.45
N LYS A 2 -56.68 22.89 -21.05
CA LYS A 2 -56.34 22.11 -22.26
C LYS A 2 -55.10 21.19 -22.25
N LYS A 3 -55.44 19.95 -22.08
CA LYS A 3 -54.99 18.66 -22.60
C LYS A 3 -54.66 18.68 -24.09
N THR A 4 -53.65 17.92 -24.51
CA THR A 4 -53.75 17.12 -25.74
C THR A 4 -52.92 15.83 -25.60
N LEU A 5 -53.62 14.70 -25.67
CA LEU A 5 -53.12 13.33 -25.84
C LEU A 5 -52.65 13.17 -27.29
N PHE A 6 -51.57 12.38 -27.49
CA PHE A 6 -51.38 11.64 -28.74
C PHE A 6 -51.03 10.18 -28.43
N ARG A 7 -51.96 9.31 -28.83
CA ARG A 7 -51.80 7.86 -28.91
C ARG A 7 -51.20 7.52 -30.27
N GLY A 8 -50.20 6.69 -30.30
CA GLY A 8 -49.73 6.02 -31.51
C GLY A 8 -49.52 4.54 -31.23
N LEU A 9 -50.44 3.71 -31.70
CA LEU A 9 -50.27 2.26 -31.79
C LEU A 9 -49.26 1.92 -32.91
N LEU A 10 -48.30 1.03 -32.62
CA LEU A 10 -47.68 0.23 -33.69
C LEU A 10 -47.65 -1.23 -33.26
N GLY A 11 -48.21 -2.06 -34.12
CA GLY A 11 -48.46 -3.47 -33.92
C GLY A 11 -47.14 -4.31 -34.00
N ALA A 12 -47.10 -5.32 -33.17
CA ALA A 12 -46.08 -6.36 -33.19
C ALA A 12 -46.48 -7.42 -34.19
N ALA A 13 -45.72 -7.57 -35.22
CA ALA A 13 -45.78 -8.76 -36.14
C ALA A 13 -44.98 -9.91 -35.48
N LEU A 14 -45.68 -10.94 -35.06
CA LEU A 14 -45.16 -12.19 -34.53
C LEU A 14 -44.74 -13.09 -35.70
N THR A 15 -43.46 -13.20 -35.99
CA THR A 15 -42.93 -14.16 -36.98
C THR A 15 -42.61 -15.48 -36.28
N ILE A 16 -43.44 -16.49 -36.46
CA ILE A 16 -43.22 -17.84 -35.96
C ILE A 16 -42.20 -18.53 -36.90
N LEU A 17 -41.00 -18.75 -36.40
CA LEU A 17 -39.98 -19.51 -37.08
C LEU A 17 -40.15 -20.99 -36.71
N VAL A 18 -40.58 -21.80 -37.67
CA VAL A 18 -40.68 -23.26 -37.51
C VAL A 18 -39.28 -23.87 -37.66
N CYS A 19 -38.71 -24.36 -36.57
CA CYS A 19 -37.47 -25.11 -36.60
C CYS A 19 -37.71 -26.57 -36.98
N LEU A 20 -37.22 -26.96 -38.15
CA LEU A 20 -37.09 -28.37 -38.54
C LEU A 20 -35.91 -29.02 -37.82
N PRO A 21 -35.99 -30.28 -37.38
CA PRO A 21 -34.88 -30.92 -36.68
C PRO A 21 -33.73 -31.22 -37.66
N ALA A 22 -32.58 -30.58 -37.41
CA ALA A 22 -31.35 -30.87 -38.10
C ALA A 22 -30.72 -32.17 -37.59
N ALA A 23 -30.37 -33.06 -38.53
CA ALA A 23 -29.71 -34.30 -38.24
C ALA A 23 -28.41 -34.11 -37.44
N SER A 24 -28.22 -34.97 -36.43
CA SER A 24 -27.04 -34.99 -35.57
C SER A 24 -25.78 -35.35 -36.34
N ARG A 25 -25.00 -34.35 -36.75
CA ARG A 25 -23.60 -34.55 -37.12
C ARG A 25 -22.77 -34.67 -35.86
N GLY A 26 -21.98 -35.74 -35.74
CA GLY A 26 -21.11 -36.03 -34.60
C GLY A 26 -20.25 -34.83 -34.21
N LYS A 27 -20.32 -34.45 -32.95
CA LYS A 27 -19.47 -33.40 -32.37
C LYS A 27 -18.04 -33.94 -32.26
N GLY A 28 -17.19 -33.57 -33.21
CA GLY A 28 -15.75 -33.60 -32.98
C GLY A 28 -15.42 -32.72 -31.75
N PRO A 29 -14.31 -32.98 -31.04
CA PRO A 29 -13.94 -32.18 -29.88
C PRO A 29 -13.90 -30.72 -30.30
N LYS A 30 -14.72 -29.87 -29.64
CA LYS A 30 -14.59 -28.41 -29.75
C LYS A 30 -13.21 -28.06 -29.21
N LYS A 31 -12.27 -27.72 -30.08
CA LYS A 31 -11.07 -26.98 -29.66
C LYS A 31 -11.57 -25.69 -29.07
N THR A 32 -11.61 -25.60 -27.75
CA THR A 32 -11.70 -24.31 -27.05
C THR A 32 -10.45 -23.55 -27.42
N CYS A 33 -10.62 -22.46 -28.15
CA CYS A 33 -9.53 -21.55 -28.44
C CYS A 33 -9.23 -20.82 -27.08
N GLU A 34 -8.19 -21.27 -26.42
CA GLU A 34 -7.71 -20.60 -25.20
C GLU A 34 -6.86 -19.42 -25.66
N PHE A 35 -7.37 -18.22 -25.41
CA PHE A 35 -6.60 -16.97 -25.56
C PHE A 35 -5.85 -16.67 -24.30
N THR A 36 -4.65 -16.13 -24.44
CA THR A 36 -3.80 -15.65 -23.37
C THR A 36 -3.62 -14.14 -23.49
N ASP A 37 -3.17 -13.49 -22.42
CA ASP A 37 -2.81 -12.07 -22.47
C ASP A 37 -1.74 -11.78 -23.53
N ALA A 38 -0.88 -12.76 -23.83
CA ALA A 38 0.16 -12.62 -24.85
C ALA A 38 -0.42 -12.45 -26.27
N ASP A 39 -1.58 -13.06 -26.54
CA ASP A 39 -2.24 -12.99 -27.87
C ASP A 39 -2.76 -11.56 -28.17
N PHE A 40 -2.94 -10.74 -27.14
CA PHE A 40 -3.46 -9.38 -27.26
C PHE A 40 -2.42 -8.30 -26.96
N ARG A 41 -1.17 -8.69 -26.69
CA ARG A 41 -0.10 -7.72 -26.42
C ARG A 41 0.40 -7.10 -27.72
N THR A 42 0.40 -5.77 -27.73
CA THR A 42 1.01 -4.96 -28.80
C THR A 42 2.33 -4.32 -28.36
N GLU A 43 2.68 -4.40 -27.09
CA GLU A 43 3.81 -3.71 -26.49
C GLU A 43 4.95 -4.66 -26.09
N LYS A 44 6.14 -4.09 -25.89
CA LYS A 44 7.30 -4.80 -25.37
C LYS A 44 6.96 -5.46 -24.02
N ILE A 45 7.42 -6.69 -23.83
CA ILE A 45 7.33 -7.37 -22.53
C ILE A 45 8.11 -6.54 -21.48
N LEU A 46 7.39 -6.12 -20.44
CA LEU A 46 7.96 -5.43 -19.30
C LEU A 46 8.56 -6.44 -18.32
N GLU A 47 9.62 -6.05 -17.63
CA GLU A 47 10.25 -6.86 -16.60
C GLU A 47 10.00 -6.19 -15.24
N ALA A 48 9.26 -6.84 -14.37
CA ALA A 48 8.85 -6.30 -13.08
C ALA A 48 9.76 -6.70 -11.93
N LEU A 49 9.96 -5.77 -10.98
CA LEU A 49 10.54 -6.09 -9.68
C LEU A 49 9.42 -6.69 -8.79
N PRO A 50 9.63 -7.85 -8.14
CA PRO A 50 8.58 -8.44 -7.31
C PRO A 50 8.33 -7.66 -6.03
N ILE A 51 7.06 -7.64 -5.57
CA ILE A 51 6.66 -7.08 -4.30
C ILE A 51 7.14 -8.02 -3.17
N ARG A 52 7.84 -7.47 -2.17
CA ARG A 52 8.38 -8.23 -1.04
C ARG A 52 7.88 -7.75 0.31
N ALA A 53 7.23 -6.60 0.35
CA ALA A 53 6.69 -6.01 1.57
C ALA A 53 5.29 -5.43 1.34
N THR A 54 4.50 -5.34 2.40
CA THR A 54 3.20 -4.66 2.39
C THR A 54 2.95 -3.94 3.70
N PHE A 55 2.15 -2.86 3.63
CA PHE A 55 1.56 -2.28 4.83
C PHE A 55 0.36 -3.13 5.30
N LEU A 56 0.07 -3.01 6.61
CA LEU A 56 -1.16 -3.49 7.25
C LEU A 56 -1.87 -2.25 7.81
N ASP A 57 -3.13 -2.05 7.45
CA ASP A 57 -3.92 -0.91 7.88
C ASP A 57 -5.30 -1.32 8.41
N GLU A 58 -5.54 -1.05 9.68
CA GLU A 58 -6.81 -1.27 10.38
C GLU A 58 -7.27 0.01 11.13
N VAL A 59 -6.54 1.13 10.95
CA VAL A 59 -6.80 2.35 11.73
C VAL A 59 -7.12 3.58 10.89
N SER A 60 -6.83 3.56 9.59
CA SER A 60 -7.14 4.69 8.69
C SER A 60 -8.64 4.77 8.41
N TRP A 61 -9.19 5.99 8.46
CA TRP A 61 -10.63 6.23 8.28
C TRP A 61 -11.07 6.22 6.82
N ASP A 62 -10.15 6.34 5.89
CA ASP A 62 -10.40 6.41 4.45
C ASP A 62 -10.28 5.05 3.74
N ILE A 63 -9.84 4.03 4.46
CA ILE A 63 -9.77 2.66 3.98
C ILE A 63 -10.95 1.86 4.56
N PRO A 64 -11.79 1.21 3.70
CA PRO A 64 -12.93 0.46 4.18
C PRO A 64 -12.50 -0.74 5.03
N HIS A 65 -13.12 -0.89 6.18
CA HIS A 65 -12.86 -1.99 7.09
C HIS A 65 -13.36 -3.32 6.51
N GLN A 66 -12.57 -4.38 6.59
CA GLN A 66 -12.93 -5.71 6.09
C GLN A 66 -13.63 -6.59 7.13
N ASN A 67 -13.73 -6.14 8.38
CA ASN A 67 -14.28 -6.90 9.52
C ASN A 67 -13.60 -8.25 9.73
N TRP A 68 -12.30 -8.32 9.55
CA TRP A 68 -11.53 -9.53 9.75
C TRP A 68 -11.18 -9.77 11.20
N GLY A 69 -11.30 -11.03 11.61
CA GLY A 69 -10.75 -11.55 12.86
C GLY A 69 -9.44 -12.32 12.62
N VAL A 70 -8.94 -12.97 13.67
CA VAL A 70 -7.67 -13.73 13.64
C VAL A 70 -7.64 -14.76 12.50
N LYS A 71 -8.78 -15.43 12.23
CA LYS A 71 -8.86 -16.48 11.22
C LYS A 71 -8.67 -15.94 9.80
N GLU A 72 -9.29 -14.81 9.51
CA GLU A 72 -9.18 -14.14 8.20
C GLU A 72 -7.79 -13.56 8.02
N TRP A 73 -7.23 -12.93 9.04
CA TRP A 73 -5.84 -12.45 9.02
C TRP A 73 -4.83 -13.59 8.85
N ASP A 74 -5.04 -14.73 9.51
CA ASP A 74 -4.20 -15.92 9.32
C ASP A 74 -4.21 -16.41 7.86
N ALA A 75 -5.39 -16.44 7.24
CA ALA A 75 -5.52 -16.80 5.83
C ALA A 75 -4.83 -15.77 4.92
N ASP A 76 -4.86 -14.50 5.28
CA ASP A 76 -4.26 -13.42 4.50
C ASP A 76 -2.73 -13.42 4.59
N PHE A 77 -2.16 -13.62 5.78
CA PHE A 77 -0.72 -13.81 5.96
C PHE A 77 -0.20 -15.01 5.17
N LYS A 78 -0.98 -16.09 5.11
CA LYS A 78 -0.66 -17.25 4.28
C LYS A 78 -0.62 -16.87 2.78
N ALA A 79 -1.58 -16.07 2.32
CA ALA A 79 -1.61 -15.60 0.93
C ALA A 79 -0.45 -14.64 0.61
N MET A 80 -0.10 -13.72 1.53
CA MET A 80 1.08 -12.87 1.43
C MET A 80 2.35 -13.72 1.27
N LYS A 81 2.54 -14.70 2.15
CA LYS A 81 3.70 -15.59 2.10
C LYS A 81 3.79 -16.37 0.79
N GLN A 82 2.64 -16.87 0.29
CA GLN A 82 2.56 -17.57 -1.00
C GLN A 82 2.97 -16.67 -2.16
N MET A 83 2.59 -15.40 -2.15
CA MET A 83 2.99 -14.41 -3.16
C MET A 83 4.47 -14.02 -3.09
N GLY A 84 5.14 -14.33 -1.98
CA GLY A 84 6.55 -14.03 -1.76
C GLY A 84 6.80 -12.75 -0.94
N ILE A 85 5.75 -12.19 -0.30
CA ILE A 85 5.91 -11.13 0.69
C ILE A 85 6.56 -11.74 1.94
N ASN A 86 7.63 -11.11 2.41
CA ASN A 86 8.38 -11.53 3.58
C ASN A 86 8.46 -10.47 4.68
N THR A 87 7.89 -9.29 4.42
CA THR A 87 7.91 -8.15 5.35
C THR A 87 6.52 -7.53 5.41
N VAL A 88 6.02 -7.32 6.62
CA VAL A 88 4.78 -6.60 6.89
C VAL A 88 5.08 -5.40 7.77
N VAL A 89 4.43 -4.27 7.47
CA VAL A 89 4.62 -3.01 8.17
C VAL A 89 3.26 -2.55 8.70
N LEU A 90 3.09 -2.53 10.02
CA LEU A 90 1.93 -1.82 10.60
C LEU A 90 2.05 -0.35 10.22
N ILE A 91 1.08 0.17 9.46
CA ILE A 91 1.17 1.53 8.91
C ILE A 91 1.33 2.58 10.03
N ARG A 92 0.64 2.38 11.17
CA ARG A 92 0.78 3.22 12.36
C ARG A 92 0.17 2.53 13.59
N ALA A 93 0.75 2.81 14.74
CA ALA A 93 0.19 2.41 16.03
C ALA A 93 -1.18 3.04 16.29
N GLY A 94 -1.43 4.17 15.64
CA GLY A 94 -2.71 4.86 15.69
C GLY A 94 -2.69 6.12 14.85
N LEU A 95 -3.90 6.58 14.51
CA LEU A 95 -4.19 7.75 13.71
C LEU A 95 -5.23 8.61 14.45
N GLY A 96 -4.79 9.74 15.01
CA GLY A 96 -5.65 10.58 15.84
C GLY A 96 -6.23 9.82 17.02
N SER A 97 -7.55 9.62 17.03
CA SER A 97 -8.24 8.95 18.15
C SER A 97 -8.30 7.42 18.06
N TRP A 98 -7.89 6.81 16.96
CA TRP A 98 -7.90 5.36 16.82
C TRP A 98 -6.51 4.78 16.96
N ILE A 99 -6.35 3.76 17.83
CA ILE A 99 -5.08 3.09 18.08
C ILE A 99 -5.23 1.57 17.95
N ALA A 100 -4.16 0.91 17.51
CA ALA A 100 -4.16 -0.52 17.18
C ALA A 100 -4.14 -1.44 18.41
N ALA A 101 -3.71 -0.93 19.57
CA ALA A 101 -3.64 -1.66 20.83
C ALA A 101 -3.74 -0.69 22.01
N PRO A 102 -4.05 -1.17 23.23
CA PRO A 102 -4.12 -0.31 24.43
C PRO A 102 -2.72 0.09 24.91
N PHE A 103 -2.19 1.17 24.36
CA PHE A 103 -0.92 1.77 24.78
C PHE A 103 -1.18 2.75 25.94
N ASP A 104 -0.54 2.50 27.08
CA ASP A 104 -0.76 3.30 28.31
C ASP A 104 -0.42 4.79 28.11
N CYS A 105 0.67 5.09 27.38
CA CYS A 105 1.06 6.46 27.09
C CYS A 105 0.00 7.22 26.28
N LEU A 106 -0.67 6.56 25.34
CA LEU A 106 -1.75 7.16 24.53
C LEU A 106 -3.09 7.18 25.29
N LEU A 107 -3.39 6.14 26.07
CA LEU A 107 -4.60 6.07 26.90
C LEU A 107 -4.66 7.21 27.92
N ARG A 108 -3.51 7.60 28.49
CA ARG A 108 -3.42 8.75 29.44
C ARG A 108 -3.86 10.07 28.81
N THR A 109 -3.86 10.19 27.49
CA THR A 109 -4.40 11.39 26.82
C THR A 109 -5.93 11.52 26.94
N GLY A 110 -6.63 10.42 27.25
CA GLY A 110 -8.09 10.35 27.40
C GLY A 110 -8.88 10.50 26.09
N LYS A 111 -8.20 10.51 24.93
CA LYS A 111 -8.81 10.84 23.64
C LYS A 111 -8.81 9.68 22.64
N VAL A 112 -8.25 8.53 23.01
CA VAL A 112 -8.06 7.42 22.09
C VAL A 112 -9.05 6.28 22.31
N LYS A 113 -9.31 5.52 21.25
CA LYS A 113 -10.15 4.32 21.20
C LYS A 113 -9.35 3.20 20.56
N TYR A 114 -9.52 1.98 21.04
CA TYR A 114 -8.85 0.80 20.51
C TYR A 114 -9.83 -0.35 20.32
N PRO A 115 -9.54 -1.31 19.43
CA PRO A 115 -10.36 -2.50 19.25
C PRO A 115 -10.27 -3.42 20.47
N PRO A 116 -11.24 -4.35 20.68
CA PRO A 116 -11.17 -5.33 21.77
C PRO A 116 -10.06 -6.37 21.59
N VAL A 117 -9.40 -6.39 20.43
CA VAL A 117 -8.26 -7.25 20.11
C VAL A 117 -7.00 -6.40 20.06
N ASP A 118 -5.91 -6.88 20.67
CA ASP A 118 -4.58 -6.30 20.48
C ASP A 118 -4.06 -6.67 19.09
N LEU A 119 -4.20 -5.74 18.13
CA LEU A 119 -3.82 -5.97 16.75
C LEU A 119 -2.30 -6.13 16.59
N VAL A 120 -1.52 -5.48 17.45
CA VAL A 120 -0.04 -5.57 17.39
C VAL A 120 0.42 -6.97 17.77
N GLU A 121 -0.08 -7.49 18.89
CA GLU A 121 0.20 -8.87 19.32
C GLU A 121 -0.24 -9.89 18.28
N MET A 122 -1.44 -9.71 17.70
CA MET A 122 -1.96 -10.59 16.67
C MET A 122 -1.06 -10.61 15.42
N PHE A 123 -0.66 -9.44 14.91
CA PHE A 123 0.18 -9.35 13.71
C PHE A 123 1.60 -9.88 13.97
N LEU A 124 2.16 -9.66 15.16
CA LEU A 124 3.45 -10.22 15.54
C LEU A 124 3.39 -11.74 15.65
N ALA A 125 2.36 -12.29 16.28
CA ALA A 125 2.17 -13.75 16.38
C ALA A 125 2.00 -14.39 15.00
N LEU A 126 1.27 -13.76 14.08
CA LEU A 126 1.14 -14.22 12.71
C LEU A 126 2.45 -14.09 11.93
N SER A 127 3.20 -13.01 12.14
CA SER A 127 4.53 -12.84 11.53
C SER A 127 5.52 -13.88 12.02
N ASP A 128 5.55 -14.18 13.32
CA ASP A 128 6.34 -15.29 13.89
C ASP A 128 5.94 -16.65 13.28
N LYS A 129 4.64 -16.90 13.15
CA LYS A 129 4.10 -18.15 12.58
C LYS A 129 4.54 -18.37 11.14
N TYR A 130 4.53 -17.33 10.31
CA TYR A 130 4.84 -17.41 8.88
C TYR A 130 6.31 -17.08 8.55
N GLY A 131 7.13 -16.74 9.55
CA GLY A 131 8.53 -16.35 9.37
C GLY A 131 8.63 -15.11 8.46
N MET A 132 7.88 -14.06 8.80
CA MET A 132 7.86 -12.77 8.13
C MET A 132 8.45 -11.71 9.07
N ASP A 133 9.14 -10.73 8.53
CA ASP A 133 9.62 -9.57 9.28
C ASP A 133 8.45 -8.62 9.56
N PHE A 134 8.28 -8.21 10.81
CA PHE A 134 7.31 -7.21 11.22
C PHE A 134 7.98 -5.89 11.57
N TRP A 135 7.42 -4.79 11.05
CA TRP A 135 7.87 -3.43 11.32
C TRP A 135 6.74 -2.66 11.99
N PHE A 136 7.05 -2.02 13.10
CA PHE A 136 6.08 -1.29 13.88
C PHE A 136 6.00 0.17 13.43
N GLY A 137 4.81 0.62 13.01
CA GLY A 137 4.52 2.01 12.68
C GLY A 137 4.25 2.85 13.93
N THR A 138 4.87 4.03 14.00
CA THR A 138 4.69 4.97 15.11
C THR A 138 3.29 5.59 15.12
N TYR A 139 2.98 6.41 16.12
CA TYR A 139 1.69 7.09 16.24
C TYR A 139 1.70 8.42 15.49
N ASP A 140 0.61 8.70 14.78
CA ASP A 140 0.32 9.99 14.19
C ASP A 140 -0.85 10.64 14.96
N SER A 141 -0.57 11.73 15.65
CA SER A 141 -1.59 12.45 16.42
C SER A 141 -2.66 13.13 15.56
N CYS A 142 -2.43 13.30 14.25
CA CYS A 142 -3.23 14.13 13.35
C CYS A 142 -3.40 15.58 13.80
N TYR A 143 -2.62 16.02 14.75
CA TYR A 143 -2.77 17.35 15.32
C TYR A 143 -1.44 18.04 15.62
N HIS A 144 -0.64 17.51 16.54
CA HIS A 144 0.51 18.26 17.10
C HIS A 144 1.48 18.72 16.03
N TRP A 145 1.88 17.84 15.14
CA TRP A 145 2.83 18.18 14.10
C TRP A 145 2.25 19.09 12.99
N HIS A 146 0.92 19.06 12.76
CA HIS A 146 0.25 19.95 11.83
C HIS A 146 0.19 21.40 12.32
N VAL A 147 0.15 21.59 13.65
CA VAL A 147 0.11 22.92 14.27
C VAL A 147 1.49 23.41 14.77
N GLY A 148 2.55 22.66 14.45
CA GLY A 148 3.93 23.03 14.80
C GLY A 148 4.36 22.63 16.22
N GLU A 149 3.58 21.84 16.95
CA GLU A 149 3.92 21.31 18.27
C GLU A 149 4.78 20.04 18.16
N TYR A 150 5.91 20.14 17.45
CA TYR A 150 6.76 18.98 17.11
C TYR A 150 7.28 18.24 18.35
N GLU A 151 7.60 18.96 19.41
CA GLU A 151 8.09 18.39 20.68
C GLU A 151 7.08 17.41 21.28
N LYS A 152 5.79 17.74 21.25
CA LYS A 152 4.74 16.86 21.78
C LYS A 152 4.58 15.59 20.95
N GLU A 153 4.65 15.72 19.62
CA GLU A 153 4.62 14.56 18.72
C GLU A 153 5.81 13.63 18.97
N ILE A 154 7.02 14.21 19.13
CA ILE A 154 8.25 13.47 19.42
C ILE A 154 8.15 12.77 20.78
N GLU A 155 7.76 13.50 21.84
CA GLU A 155 7.67 12.95 23.19
C GLU A 155 6.68 11.80 23.29
N LEU A 156 5.49 11.93 22.68
CA LEU A 156 4.49 10.85 22.64
C LEU A 156 5.04 9.61 21.93
N ASN A 157 5.74 9.79 20.83
CA ASN A 157 6.29 8.67 20.09
C ASN A 157 7.49 8.02 20.79
N MET A 158 8.32 8.78 21.50
CA MET A 158 9.39 8.19 22.32
C MET A 158 8.81 7.33 23.45
N GLN A 159 7.80 7.83 24.19
CA GLN A 159 7.11 7.05 25.21
C GLN A 159 6.46 5.79 24.64
N LEU A 160 5.84 5.90 23.49
CA LEU A 160 5.24 4.77 22.80
C LEU A 160 6.28 3.70 22.41
N ILE A 161 7.42 4.12 21.87
CA ILE A 161 8.52 3.21 21.49
C ILE A 161 9.05 2.45 22.70
N ASP A 162 9.24 3.14 23.84
CA ASP A 162 9.68 2.50 25.08
C ASP A 162 8.68 1.44 25.55
N GLU A 163 7.39 1.77 25.56
CA GLU A 163 6.31 0.86 25.95
C GLU A 163 6.20 -0.34 25.00
N VAL A 164 6.21 -0.09 23.69
CA VAL A 164 6.11 -1.11 22.64
C VAL A 164 7.30 -2.06 22.69
N TRP A 165 8.51 -1.55 22.83
CA TRP A 165 9.69 -2.40 22.91
C TRP A 165 9.68 -3.27 24.16
N ALA A 166 9.32 -2.71 25.31
CA ALA A 166 9.19 -3.46 26.55
C ALA A 166 8.14 -4.58 26.45
N LYS A 167 7.01 -4.32 25.76
CA LYS A 167 5.91 -5.27 25.64
C LYS A 167 6.12 -6.31 24.53
N TYR A 168 6.57 -5.90 23.35
CA TYR A 168 6.56 -6.73 22.14
C TYR A 168 7.95 -7.05 21.57
N GLY A 169 9.02 -6.45 22.10
CA GLY A 169 10.38 -6.63 21.58
C GLY A 169 10.92 -8.06 21.69
N HIS A 170 10.21 -8.96 22.39
CA HIS A 170 10.56 -10.38 22.50
C HIS A 170 10.17 -11.22 21.28
N HIS A 171 9.32 -10.71 20.38
CA HIS A 171 8.94 -11.42 19.16
C HIS A 171 10.09 -11.50 18.16
N LYS A 172 10.32 -12.68 17.60
CA LYS A 172 11.39 -12.91 16.62
C LYS A 172 11.19 -12.11 15.34
N SER A 173 9.92 -11.88 14.98
CA SER A 173 9.51 -11.14 13.80
C SER A 173 9.68 -9.63 13.93
N PHE A 174 9.82 -9.07 15.13
CA PHE A 174 10.01 -7.63 15.31
C PHE A 174 11.37 -7.19 14.78
N ARG A 175 11.41 -6.57 13.59
CA ARG A 175 12.66 -6.30 12.84
C ARG A 175 12.93 -4.85 12.56
N GLY A 176 11.99 -3.96 12.80
CA GLY A 176 12.22 -2.55 12.54
C GLY A 176 11.07 -1.64 12.93
N TRP A 177 11.30 -0.36 12.70
CA TRP A 177 10.39 0.72 13.02
C TRP A 177 10.01 1.49 11.74
N TYR A 178 8.75 1.78 11.59
CA TYR A 178 8.25 2.68 10.56
C TYR A 178 7.85 4.01 11.19
N LEU A 179 8.50 5.11 10.81
CA LEU A 179 8.18 6.44 11.27
C LEU A 179 7.01 6.96 10.44
N SER A 180 5.81 6.91 11.00
CA SER A 180 4.54 6.93 10.26
C SER A 180 4.05 8.30 9.81
N GLN A 181 4.70 9.39 10.24
CA GLN A 181 4.34 10.72 9.77
C GLN A 181 4.64 10.85 8.27
N GLU A 182 3.64 11.19 7.49
CA GLU A 182 3.77 11.33 6.05
C GLU A 182 4.21 12.74 5.69
N ILE A 183 5.52 12.96 5.72
CA ILE A 183 6.10 14.27 5.41
C ILE A 183 5.93 14.62 3.94
N SER A 184 5.51 15.85 3.71
CA SER A 184 5.61 16.52 2.43
C SER A 184 6.69 17.62 2.45
N ARG A 185 7.02 18.17 1.28
CA ARG A 185 7.98 19.28 1.12
C ARG A 185 7.72 20.49 2.05
N ARG A 186 6.47 20.72 2.48
CA ARG A 186 6.09 21.86 3.32
C ARG A 186 6.50 21.70 4.77
N THR A 187 6.88 20.53 5.14
CA THR A 187 7.13 20.13 6.52
C THR A 187 8.62 19.98 6.81
N LYS A 188 9.46 20.89 6.33
CA LYS A 188 10.92 20.85 6.55
C LYS A 188 11.32 20.63 8.00
N ASN A 189 10.63 21.31 8.94
CA ASN A 189 10.91 21.17 10.36
C ASN A 189 10.50 19.80 10.92
N MET A 190 9.69 19.03 10.22
CA MET A 190 9.34 17.67 10.60
C MET A 190 10.49 16.68 10.45
N SER A 191 11.53 17.03 9.71
CA SER A 191 12.76 16.25 9.72
C SER A 191 13.29 16.00 11.14
N ARG A 192 12.99 16.90 12.10
CA ARG A 192 13.28 16.67 13.53
C ARG A 192 12.54 15.45 14.08
N ILE A 193 11.26 15.28 13.76
CA ILE A 193 10.49 14.11 14.22
C ILE A 193 11.20 12.83 13.77
N TYR A 194 11.47 12.71 12.48
CA TYR A 194 12.19 11.54 11.97
C TYR A 194 13.57 11.37 12.61
N ALA A 195 14.32 12.46 12.77
CA ALA A 195 15.66 12.40 13.31
C ALA A 195 15.67 12.00 14.79
N GLU A 196 14.80 12.55 15.62
CA GLU A 196 14.77 12.32 17.06
C GLU A 196 14.11 10.99 17.40
N VAL A 197 12.91 10.73 16.83
CA VAL A 197 12.17 9.47 17.02
C VAL A 197 12.96 8.28 16.46
N GLY A 198 13.55 8.43 15.28
CA GLY A 198 14.34 7.37 14.65
C GLY A 198 15.60 7.01 15.46
N ARG A 199 16.34 8.00 15.97
CA ARG A 199 17.49 7.74 16.87
C ARG A 199 17.04 7.06 18.16
N HIS A 200 15.94 7.51 18.76
CA HIS A 200 15.40 6.89 19.97
C HIS A 200 15.00 5.43 19.74
N ALA A 201 14.26 5.15 18.66
CA ALA A 201 13.85 3.80 18.28
C ALA A 201 15.06 2.85 18.12
N LYS A 202 16.10 3.31 17.45
CA LYS A 202 17.36 2.55 17.31
C LYS A 202 18.05 2.32 18.63
N ALA A 203 18.12 3.34 19.49
CA ALA A 203 18.77 3.23 20.79
C ALA A 203 18.08 2.22 21.72
N VAL A 204 16.76 2.26 21.78
CA VAL A 204 15.94 1.37 22.62
C VAL A 204 15.99 -0.08 22.15
N SER A 205 16.02 -0.31 20.84
CA SER A 205 15.90 -1.63 20.24
C SER A 205 17.25 -2.27 19.83
N GLY A 206 18.36 -1.73 20.31
CA GLY A 206 19.68 -2.29 20.01
C GLY A 206 20.09 -2.13 18.54
N GLY A 207 19.62 -1.08 17.86
CA GLY A 207 20.01 -0.73 16.50
C GLY A 207 19.10 -1.29 15.41
N LEU A 208 17.87 -1.68 15.70
CA LEU A 208 16.92 -2.05 14.67
C LEU A 208 16.72 -0.91 13.67
N LYS A 209 16.56 -1.27 12.39
CA LYS A 209 16.41 -0.30 11.29
C LYS A 209 15.13 0.50 11.39
N THR A 210 15.17 1.70 10.83
CA THR A 210 14.03 2.61 10.68
C THR A 210 13.72 2.87 9.22
N MET A 211 12.43 3.05 8.90
CA MET A 211 11.91 3.31 7.56
C MET A 211 11.03 4.54 7.57
N ILE A 212 11.04 5.29 6.46
CA ILE A 212 10.07 6.34 6.15
C ILE A 212 9.45 6.11 4.77
N SER A 213 8.20 6.56 4.59
CA SER A 213 7.49 6.48 3.32
C SER A 213 6.82 7.81 2.96
N PRO A 214 7.61 8.81 2.55
CA PRO A 214 7.10 10.14 2.23
C PRO A 214 6.49 10.22 0.82
N TYR A 215 5.80 11.32 0.52
CA TYR A 215 5.17 11.56 -0.78
C TYR A 215 6.16 12.03 -1.86
N ILE A 216 5.90 11.60 -3.10
CA ILE A 216 6.39 12.26 -4.31
C ILE A 216 5.32 13.24 -4.77
N HIS A 217 5.64 14.51 -4.93
CA HIS A 217 4.72 15.52 -5.46
C HIS A 217 4.77 15.54 -7.00
N GLY A 218 4.13 14.54 -7.62
CA GLY A 218 4.00 14.42 -9.08
C GLY A 218 2.78 15.17 -9.64
N VAL A 219 2.47 14.91 -10.90
CA VAL A 219 1.41 15.60 -11.65
C VAL A 219 0.00 15.47 -11.04
N LYS A 220 -0.24 14.47 -10.20
CA LYS A 220 -1.53 14.24 -9.53
C LYS A 220 -1.66 14.90 -8.14
N THR A 221 -0.67 15.67 -7.72
CA THR A 221 -0.62 16.23 -6.36
C THR A 221 -1.82 17.11 -6.04
N ASP A 222 -2.24 17.97 -6.96
CA ASP A 222 -3.41 18.86 -6.79
C ASP A 222 -4.74 18.11 -6.67
N GLN A 223 -4.82 16.90 -7.23
CA GLN A 223 -6.00 16.03 -7.14
C GLN A 223 -6.11 15.33 -5.78
N VAL A 224 -5.00 15.14 -5.09
CA VAL A 224 -4.91 14.40 -3.81
C VAL A 224 -4.82 15.37 -2.64
N MET A 225 -4.03 16.42 -2.78
CA MET A 225 -3.76 17.42 -1.75
C MET A 225 -4.19 18.80 -2.26
N ALA A 226 -5.41 19.20 -1.94
CA ALA A 226 -5.96 20.48 -2.36
C ALA A 226 -5.02 21.66 -2.01
N GLY A 227 -4.63 22.42 -3.03
CA GLY A 227 -3.76 23.59 -2.87
C GLY A 227 -2.26 23.28 -2.91
N ASP A 228 -1.85 22.02 -3.04
CA ASP A 228 -0.47 21.64 -3.33
C ASP A 228 -0.22 21.55 -4.83
N LYS A 229 1.03 21.76 -5.23
CA LYS A 229 1.44 21.72 -6.64
C LYS A 229 2.44 20.61 -6.86
N ALA A 230 2.40 20.05 -8.07
CA ALA A 230 3.46 19.19 -8.56
C ALA A 230 4.82 19.91 -8.48
N LEU A 231 5.85 19.15 -8.20
CA LEU A 231 7.24 19.58 -8.28
C LEU A 231 7.87 19.01 -9.54
N SER A 232 8.78 19.73 -10.15
CA SER A 232 9.68 19.11 -11.11
C SER A 232 10.59 18.10 -10.39
N VAL A 233 11.10 17.13 -11.14
CA VAL A 233 12.07 16.14 -10.64
C VAL A 233 13.29 16.82 -9.99
N GLU A 234 13.75 17.95 -10.55
CA GLU A 234 14.88 18.72 -10.02
C GLU A 234 14.54 19.43 -8.69
N GLU A 235 13.33 19.99 -8.56
CA GLU A 235 12.88 20.58 -7.30
C GLU A 235 12.72 19.51 -6.23
N HIS A 236 12.14 18.36 -6.56
CA HIS A 236 12.06 17.20 -5.68
C HIS A 236 13.45 16.79 -5.19
N ARG A 237 14.42 16.64 -6.10
CA ARG A 237 15.81 16.32 -5.78
C ARG A 237 16.42 17.31 -4.79
N ARG A 238 16.26 18.61 -5.05
CA ARG A 238 16.84 19.67 -4.22
C ARG A 238 16.27 19.66 -2.80
N GLU A 239 14.94 19.58 -2.68
CA GLU A 239 14.26 19.63 -1.38
C GLU A 239 14.52 18.37 -0.55
N TRP A 240 14.43 17.21 -1.16
CA TRP A 240 14.69 15.94 -0.44
C TRP A 240 16.17 15.75 -0.12
N ASN A 241 17.08 16.30 -0.90
CA ASN A 241 18.50 16.33 -0.53
C ASN A 241 18.73 17.06 0.79
N GLU A 242 18.03 18.16 1.04
CA GLU A 242 18.10 18.90 2.31
C GLU A 242 17.48 18.08 3.46
N ILE A 243 16.28 17.56 3.26
CA ILE A 243 15.54 16.79 4.26
C ILE A 243 16.32 15.52 4.67
N LEU A 244 16.80 14.74 3.70
CA LEU A 244 17.52 13.51 3.97
C LEU A 244 18.86 13.75 4.66
N GLY A 245 19.52 14.88 4.36
CA GLY A 245 20.72 15.30 5.10
C GLY A 245 20.48 15.50 6.60
N ASN A 246 19.29 15.98 6.98
CA ASN A 246 18.90 16.19 8.39
C ASN A 246 18.57 14.89 9.13
N VAL A 247 18.18 13.83 8.42
CA VAL A 247 17.76 12.54 9.02
C VAL A 247 18.77 11.42 8.82
N ALA A 248 19.91 11.71 8.19
CA ALA A 248 20.97 10.73 7.98
C ALA A 248 21.41 10.09 9.29
N GLY A 249 21.55 8.75 9.31
CA GLY A 249 21.84 7.98 10.51
C GLY A 249 20.66 7.69 11.44
N ALA A 250 19.57 8.44 11.31
CA ALA A 250 18.30 8.17 12.02
C ALA A 250 17.32 7.35 11.17
N VAL A 251 17.44 7.41 9.84
CA VAL A 251 16.63 6.67 8.87
C VAL A 251 17.52 5.76 8.05
N ASP A 252 17.13 4.50 7.90
CA ASP A 252 17.89 3.48 7.16
C ASP A 252 17.24 3.12 5.83
N ILE A 253 15.92 3.23 5.71
CA ILE A 253 15.16 2.86 4.51
C ILE A 253 14.26 4.01 4.07
N LEU A 254 14.35 4.35 2.80
CA LEU A 254 13.54 5.35 2.13
C LEU A 254 12.62 4.67 1.12
N ALA A 255 11.30 4.80 1.31
CA ALA A 255 10.28 4.15 0.47
C ALA A 255 9.22 5.16 0.01
N PHE A 256 9.55 6.02 -0.95
CA PHE A 256 8.60 7.03 -1.43
C PHE A 256 7.31 6.43 -1.99
N GLN A 257 6.18 7.05 -1.63
CA GLN A 257 4.84 6.72 -2.14
C GLN A 257 4.63 7.29 -3.55
N ASP A 258 4.08 6.49 -4.45
CA ASP A 258 3.85 6.86 -5.83
C ASP A 258 2.42 7.34 -6.16
N GLY A 259 1.56 7.49 -5.16
CA GLY A 259 0.13 7.80 -5.36
C GLY A 259 -0.19 9.11 -6.05
N GLN A 260 0.74 10.07 -6.01
CA GLN A 260 0.58 11.38 -6.64
C GLN A 260 1.35 11.52 -7.95
N VAL A 261 1.94 10.41 -8.43
CA VAL A 261 2.78 10.37 -9.63
C VAL A 261 2.06 9.61 -10.74
N ASP A 262 2.14 10.14 -11.97
CA ASP A 262 1.73 9.36 -13.14
C ASP A 262 2.84 8.40 -13.55
N TYR A 263 2.46 7.23 -14.10
CA TYR A 263 3.45 6.23 -14.52
C TYR A 263 4.38 6.71 -15.65
N HIS A 264 4.05 7.77 -16.36
CA HIS A 264 4.94 8.37 -17.37
C HIS A 264 6.15 9.05 -16.74
N GLU A 265 5.99 9.67 -15.57
CA GLU A 265 7.05 10.43 -14.89
C GLU A 265 7.69 9.64 -13.73
N LEU A 266 7.07 8.52 -13.30
CA LEU A 266 7.49 7.76 -12.11
C LEU A 266 8.97 7.37 -12.17
N TYR A 267 9.44 6.89 -13.31
CA TYR A 267 10.83 6.44 -13.47
C TYR A 267 11.85 7.54 -13.12
N ASP A 268 11.62 8.76 -13.54
CA ASP A 268 12.55 9.88 -13.33
C ASP A 268 12.65 10.24 -11.83
N TYR A 269 11.52 10.23 -11.10
CA TYR A 269 11.51 10.40 -9.65
C TYR A 269 12.22 9.25 -8.94
N LEU A 270 11.99 8.02 -9.35
CA LEU A 270 12.64 6.85 -8.73
C LEU A 270 14.15 6.88 -8.90
N VAL A 271 14.67 7.28 -10.07
CA VAL A 271 16.10 7.47 -10.30
C VAL A 271 16.70 8.50 -9.33
N VAL A 272 15.99 9.63 -9.12
CA VAL A 272 16.42 10.65 -8.16
C VAL A 272 16.37 10.12 -6.72
N ASN A 273 15.32 9.41 -6.35
CA ASN A 273 15.18 8.83 -5.01
C ASN A 273 16.31 7.84 -4.72
N LYS A 274 16.65 6.99 -5.71
CA LYS A 274 17.78 6.05 -5.60
C LYS A 274 19.10 6.77 -5.39
N ALA A 275 19.39 7.79 -6.19
CA ALA A 275 20.60 8.57 -6.07
C ALA A 275 20.72 9.30 -4.71
N LEU A 276 19.62 9.81 -4.19
CA LEU A 276 19.56 10.44 -2.87
C LEU A 276 19.76 9.44 -1.74
N ALA A 277 19.11 8.28 -1.81
CA ALA A 277 19.28 7.22 -0.82
C ALA A 277 20.75 6.74 -0.78
N ASP A 278 21.35 6.49 -1.94
CA ASP A 278 22.77 6.10 -2.05
C ASP A 278 23.70 7.15 -1.46
N LYS A 279 23.42 8.42 -1.73
CA LYS A 279 24.23 9.54 -1.20
C LYS A 279 24.27 9.55 0.33
N TYR A 280 23.16 9.22 0.99
CA TYR A 280 23.04 9.25 2.45
C TYR A 280 23.19 7.87 3.11
N GLY A 281 23.56 6.84 2.35
CA GLY A 281 23.78 5.48 2.86
C GLY A 281 22.51 4.77 3.30
N MET A 282 21.36 5.10 2.67
CA MET A 282 20.06 4.50 2.94
C MET A 282 19.73 3.43 1.90
N GLU A 283 18.97 2.42 2.30
CA GLU A 283 18.31 1.55 1.32
C GLU A 283 17.19 2.30 0.61
N CYS A 284 17.07 2.11 -0.70
CA CYS A 284 15.99 2.70 -1.49
C CYS A 284 14.98 1.64 -1.88
N TRP A 285 13.83 1.69 -1.24
CA TRP A 285 12.64 0.97 -1.64
C TRP A 285 11.69 1.92 -2.37
N THR A 286 10.63 1.39 -2.95
CA THR A 286 9.51 2.19 -3.44
C THR A 286 8.21 1.67 -2.86
N ASN A 287 7.32 2.58 -2.46
CA ASN A 287 5.97 2.25 -2.02
C ASN A 287 5.01 2.42 -3.20
N ILE A 288 4.57 1.29 -3.73
CA ILE A 288 3.65 1.24 -4.86
C ILE A 288 2.22 1.07 -4.34
N GLU A 289 1.36 2.06 -4.61
CA GLU A 289 -0.06 1.91 -4.33
C GLU A 289 -0.66 0.84 -5.25
N SER A 290 -1.28 -0.17 -4.65
CA SER A 290 -2.01 -1.25 -5.36
C SER A 290 -3.50 -0.93 -5.58
N PHE A 291 -3.90 0.30 -5.29
CA PHE A 291 -5.21 0.84 -5.63
C PHE A 291 -5.11 1.93 -6.71
N ASP A 292 -6.24 2.28 -7.32
CA ASP A 292 -6.29 3.25 -8.41
C ASP A 292 -6.97 4.55 -7.95
N ARG A 293 -6.30 5.69 -8.18
CA ARG A 293 -6.84 7.03 -7.92
C ARG A 293 -7.52 7.64 -9.13
N ASP A 294 -7.29 7.08 -10.33
CA ASP A 294 -7.82 7.60 -11.60
C ASP A 294 -9.25 7.08 -11.90
N MET A 295 -9.81 6.27 -11.02
CA MET A 295 -11.15 5.72 -11.17
C MET A 295 -12.20 6.64 -10.53
N PRO A 296 -13.44 6.68 -11.06
CA PRO A 296 -14.54 7.46 -10.45
C PRO A 296 -14.84 7.06 -9.00
N ILE A 297 -14.65 5.77 -8.67
CA ILE A 297 -14.70 5.25 -7.31
C ILE A 297 -13.26 5.11 -6.82
N ARG A 298 -12.90 5.88 -5.81
CA ARG A 298 -11.55 5.87 -5.24
C ARG A 298 -11.27 4.57 -4.51
N PHE A 299 -9.99 4.22 -4.41
CA PHE A 299 -9.49 3.06 -3.67
C PHE A 299 -10.08 1.72 -4.14
N LEU A 300 -10.17 1.52 -5.45
CA LEU A 300 -10.37 0.20 -6.02
C LEU A 300 -9.01 -0.44 -6.38
N PRO A 301 -8.90 -1.77 -6.39
CA PRO A 301 -7.70 -2.45 -6.86
C PRO A 301 -7.24 -1.93 -8.22
N ILE A 302 -5.95 -1.66 -8.34
CA ILE A 302 -5.33 -1.14 -9.56
C ILE A 302 -5.44 -2.16 -10.70
N LYS A 303 -5.49 -1.68 -11.95
CA LYS A 303 -5.34 -2.56 -13.11
C LYS A 303 -3.95 -3.16 -13.16
N TRP A 304 -3.87 -4.44 -13.50
CA TRP A 304 -2.61 -5.17 -13.63
C TRP A 304 -1.59 -4.45 -14.52
N GLU A 305 -2.03 -3.94 -15.67
CA GLU A 305 -1.16 -3.27 -16.63
C GLU A 305 -0.52 -2.00 -16.03
N LYS A 306 -1.25 -1.26 -15.21
CA LYS A 306 -0.72 -0.09 -14.49
C LYS A 306 0.27 -0.52 -13.42
N LEU A 307 -0.05 -1.56 -12.63
CA LEU A 307 0.86 -2.10 -11.63
C LEU A 307 2.16 -2.58 -12.28
N LEU A 308 2.07 -3.30 -13.40
CA LEU A 308 3.23 -3.81 -14.13
C LEU A 308 4.16 -2.68 -14.61
N LEU A 309 3.60 -1.57 -15.09
CA LEU A 309 4.39 -0.38 -15.47
C LEU A 309 5.16 0.21 -14.29
N LYS A 310 4.52 0.30 -13.12
CA LYS A 310 5.17 0.78 -11.89
C LYS A 310 6.29 -0.15 -11.43
N LEU A 311 6.05 -1.47 -11.43
CA LEU A 311 7.04 -2.48 -11.05
C LEU A 311 8.24 -2.53 -12.02
N ASP A 312 8.00 -2.31 -13.32
CA ASP A 312 9.07 -2.17 -14.32
C ASP A 312 9.88 -0.90 -14.10
N ALA A 313 9.23 0.22 -13.83
CA ALA A 313 9.92 1.47 -13.50
C ALA A 313 10.81 1.30 -12.26
N ALA A 314 10.32 0.62 -11.21
CA ALA A 314 11.10 0.32 -10.02
C ALA A 314 12.35 -0.50 -10.32
N ARG A 315 12.22 -1.57 -11.14
CA ARG A 315 13.36 -2.39 -11.55
C ARG A 315 14.38 -1.58 -12.34
N ARG A 316 13.94 -0.81 -13.34
CA ARG A 316 14.83 0.01 -14.18
C ARG A 316 15.58 1.08 -13.39
N ALA A 317 14.91 1.67 -12.38
CA ALA A 317 15.52 2.66 -11.50
C ALA A 317 16.48 2.05 -10.45
N GLY A 318 16.57 0.71 -10.36
CA GLY A 318 17.46 0.02 -9.43
C GLY A 318 16.97 0.03 -7.99
N MET A 319 15.65 0.04 -7.77
CA MET A 319 15.08 -0.08 -6.43
C MET A 319 15.49 -1.42 -5.81
N GLN A 320 15.85 -1.40 -4.52
CA GLN A 320 16.28 -2.60 -3.81
C GLN A 320 15.12 -3.48 -3.39
N ASN A 321 13.93 -2.86 -3.16
CA ASN A 321 12.73 -3.59 -2.78
C ASN A 321 11.47 -2.80 -3.17
N VAL A 322 10.34 -3.52 -3.21
CA VAL A 322 9.00 -2.95 -3.38
C VAL A 322 8.17 -3.27 -2.17
N ILE A 323 7.64 -2.23 -1.52
CA ILE A 323 6.54 -2.32 -0.56
C ILE A 323 5.27 -1.82 -1.23
N THR A 324 4.13 -2.43 -0.95
CA THR A 324 2.84 -1.98 -1.48
C THR A 324 1.91 -1.46 -0.39
N PHE A 325 1.18 -0.41 -0.70
CA PHE A 325 0.01 -0.02 0.06
C PHE A 325 -1.25 -0.36 -0.76
N GLU A 326 -2.02 -1.41 -0.46
CA GLU A 326 -1.58 -2.48 0.42
C GLU A 326 -2.19 -3.81 -0.05
N PHE A 327 -1.66 -4.91 0.42
CA PHE A 327 -2.05 -6.22 -0.08
C PHE A 327 -3.47 -6.62 0.34
N SER A 328 -3.81 -6.47 1.62
CA SER A 328 -5.02 -7.08 2.22
C SER A 328 -6.31 -6.59 1.59
N HIS A 329 -6.41 -5.30 1.24
CA HIS A 329 -7.59 -4.74 0.58
C HIS A 329 -7.53 -4.86 -0.94
N PHE A 330 -6.35 -4.62 -1.55
CA PHE A 330 -6.27 -4.34 -2.98
C PHE A 330 -5.62 -5.44 -3.82
N MET A 331 -4.95 -6.41 -3.19
CA MET A 331 -4.30 -7.52 -3.88
C MET A 331 -4.66 -8.91 -3.33
N SER A 332 -5.25 -8.99 -2.13
CA SER A 332 -5.53 -10.28 -1.51
C SER A 332 -6.64 -11.06 -2.20
N PRO A 333 -6.49 -12.38 -2.36
CA PRO A 333 -7.57 -13.25 -2.80
C PRO A 333 -8.71 -13.37 -1.76
N ASN A 334 -8.47 -12.91 -0.52
CA ASN A 334 -9.44 -12.91 0.58
C ASN A 334 -10.17 -11.56 0.72
N SER A 335 -9.76 -10.54 -0.05
CA SER A 335 -10.34 -9.20 0.01
C SER A 335 -11.84 -9.18 -0.29
N ALA A 336 -12.54 -8.21 0.33
CA ALA A 336 -13.91 -7.86 -0.02
C ALA A 336 -14.07 -7.35 -1.47
N TYR A 337 -12.98 -6.91 -2.10
CA TYR A 337 -12.96 -6.51 -3.50
C TYR A 337 -12.64 -7.68 -4.44
N PRO A 338 -13.59 -8.17 -5.25
CA PRO A 338 -13.33 -9.27 -6.19
C PRO A 338 -12.15 -9.00 -7.14
N GLN A 339 -11.94 -7.73 -7.51
CA GLN A 339 -10.86 -7.30 -8.38
C GLN A 339 -9.47 -7.56 -7.77
N ALA A 340 -9.35 -7.54 -6.44
CA ALA A 340 -8.10 -7.85 -5.74
C ALA A 340 -7.67 -9.31 -5.99
N GLY A 341 -8.61 -10.24 -5.94
CA GLY A 341 -8.35 -11.64 -6.28
C GLY A 341 -7.89 -11.82 -7.73
N HIS A 342 -8.48 -11.09 -8.68
CA HIS A 342 -8.03 -11.13 -10.07
C HIS A 342 -6.64 -10.49 -10.23
N LEU A 343 -6.33 -9.44 -9.48
CA LEU A 343 -4.99 -8.84 -9.47
C LEU A 343 -3.96 -9.83 -8.92
N TYR A 344 -4.30 -10.55 -7.84
CA TYR A 344 -3.48 -11.63 -7.29
C TYR A 344 -3.21 -12.73 -8.32
N ASP A 345 -4.25 -13.18 -9.03
CA ASP A 345 -4.14 -14.19 -10.09
C ASP A 345 -3.16 -13.73 -11.18
N ARG A 346 -3.31 -12.50 -11.68
CA ARG A 346 -2.45 -11.92 -12.73
C ARG A 346 -0.99 -11.78 -12.28
N TYR A 347 -0.79 -11.36 -11.03
CA TYR A 347 0.54 -11.30 -10.43
C TYR A 347 1.21 -12.68 -10.34
N CYS A 348 0.49 -13.67 -9.84
CA CYS A 348 0.99 -15.04 -9.75
C CYS A 348 1.34 -15.62 -11.12
N ASP A 349 0.50 -15.40 -12.13
CA ASP A 349 0.77 -15.85 -13.51
C ASP A 349 2.05 -15.23 -14.07
N TYR A 350 2.22 -13.94 -13.88
CA TYR A 350 3.38 -13.21 -14.38
C TYR A 350 4.69 -13.71 -13.74
N PHE A 351 4.71 -13.85 -12.42
CA PHE A 351 5.89 -14.31 -11.68
C PHE A 351 6.01 -15.82 -11.58
N LYS A 352 5.09 -16.59 -12.21
CA LYS A 352 5.05 -18.07 -12.20
C LYS A 352 4.98 -18.65 -10.79
N ILE A 353 4.18 -18.01 -9.94
CA ILE A 353 3.91 -18.44 -8.57
C ILE A 353 2.71 -19.40 -8.58
N ASP A 354 2.82 -20.54 -7.88
CA ASP A 354 1.68 -21.41 -7.67
C ASP A 354 0.55 -20.67 -6.91
N ASN A 355 -0.68 -20.75 -7.45
CA ASN A 355 -1.82 -20.02 -6.92
C ASN A 355 -2.95 -20.96 -6.48
N PRO A 356 -2.93 -21.39 -5.21
CA PRO A 356 -3.95 -22.28 -4.65
C PRO A 356 -5.32 -21.59 -4.43
N TYR A 357 -5.37 -20.25 -4.54
CA TYR A 357 -6.58 -19.46 -4.30
C TYR A 357 -7.42 -19.20 -5.55
N ARG A 358 -6.91 -19.56 -6.71
CA ARG A 358 -7.63 -19.35 -7.98
C ARG A 358 -8.98 -20.08 -7.98
N LYS A 359 -10.06 -19.31 -8.05
CA LYS A 359 -11.41 -19.87 -8.24
C LYS A 359 -11.50 -20.43 -9.66
N ARG A 360 -11.73 -21.71 -9.78
CA ARG A 360 -11.94 -22.40 -11.07
C ARG A 360 -13.35 -22.14 -11.59
#